data_92755004ad464fcece9c720f98acabba
#
_entry.id   92755004ad464fcece9c720f98acabba
#
_cell.length_a   1.000
_cell.length_b   1.000
_cell.length_c   1.000
_cell.angle_alpha   90.00
_cell.angle_beta   90.00
_cell.angle_gamma   90.00
#
_symmetry.space_group_name_H-M   'P 1'
#
loop_
_entity.id
_entity.type
_entity.pdbx_description
1 polymer ?
#
loop_
_entity_poly.entity_id
_entity_poly.type
_entity_poly.pdbx_seq_one_letter_code
_entity_poly.pdbx_strand_id
1 'polypeptide(L)'
;MDNAAIEEMFEALGPVTIRRMFGGKGIYARGIIFALELRGELMLKGDDESAALLEEAGAKRWRYEGRNGKPVAMPYWTVPDEALDDPDMMAKWARIALDAAIRVTEREVAQRR
;
A
#
# COMPACT_ATOMS: atom_id res chain seq x y z
N MET A 1 -5.03 5.29 -13.49
CA MET A 1 -5.96 4.21 -13.06
C MET A 1 -7.21 4.85 -12.48
N ASP A 2 -8.37 4.47 -12.96
CA ASP A 2 -9.60 5.09 -12.46
C ASP A 2 -10.08 4.47 -11.13
N ASN A 3 -10.97 5.18 -10.46
CA ASN A 3 -11.44 4.76 -9.14
C ASN A 3 -12.19 3.42 -9.18
N ALA A 4 -12.97 3.18 -10.23
CA ALA A 4 -13.72 1.93 -10.36
C ALA A 4 -12.77 0.72 -10.44
N ALA A 5 -11.67 0.84 -11.17
CA ALA A 5 -10.66 -0.21 -11.27
C ALA A 5 -10.01 -0.49 -9.91
N ILE A 6 -9.70 0.56 -9.16
CA ILE A 6 -9.11 0.44 -7.82
C ILE A 6 -10.10 -0.24 -6.86
N GLU A 7 -11.36 0.18 -6.89
CA GLU A 7 -12.41 -0.40 -6.04
C GLU A 7 -12.59 -1.90 -6.33
N GLU A 8 -12.55 -2.29 -7.60
CA GLU A 8 -12.65 -3.69 -8.00
C GLU A 8 -11.47 -4.51 -7.50
N MET A 9 -10.25 -3.97 -7.62
CA MET A 9 -9.04 -4.67 -7.14
C MET A 9 -9.11 -5.00 -5.66
N PHE A 10 -9.69 -4.10 -4.86
CA PHE A 10 -9.69 -4.24 -3.41
C PHE A 10 -11.06 -4.64 -2.84
N GLU A 11 -11.96 -5.13 -3.68
CA GLU A 11 -13.32 -5.50 -3.22
C GLU A 11 -13.33 -6.53 -2.09
N ALA A 12 -12.30 -7.38 -2.01
CA ALA A 12 -12.19 -8.36 -0.93
C ALA A 12 -12.07 -7.74 0.46
N LEU A 13 -11.66 -6.48 0.54
CA LEU A 13 -11.56 -5.74 1.80
C LEU A 13 -12.86 -5.04 2.19
N GLY A 14 -13.88 -5.11 1.33
CA GLY A 14 -15.08 -4.32 1.47
C GLY A 14 -14.89 -2.93 0.84
N PRO A 15 -15.75 -1.96 1.16
CA PRO A 15 -15.66 -0.63 0.57
C PRO A 15 -14.34 0.07 0.88
N VAL A 16 -13.74 0.69 -0.13
CA VAL A 16 -12.56 1.52 0.05
C VAL A 16 -12.89 2.98 -0.28
N THR A 17 -12.17 3.89 0.34
CA THR A 17 -12.28 5.33 0.06
C THR A 17 -11.02 5.76 -0.68
N ILE A 18 -11.19 6.53 -1.75
CA ILE A 18 -10.08 6.98 -2.58
C ILE A 18 -10.00 8.49 -2.50
N ARG A 19 -8.83 9.03 -2.16
CA ARG A 19 -8.61 10.47 -2.04
C ARG A 19 -7.41 10.90 -2.88
N ARG A 20 -7.53 12.02 -3.55
CA ARG A 20 -6.41 12.61 -4.27
C ARG A 20 -5.36 13.12 -3.29
N MET A 21 -4.08 12.86 -3.60
CA MET A 21 -2.97 13.39 -2.81
C MET A 21 -1.69 13.40 -3.65
N PHE A 22 -0.93 14.48 -3.59
CA PHE A 22 0.41 14.58 -4.18
C PHE A 22 0.53 14.10 -5.63
N GLY A 23 -0.46 14.42 -6.46
CA GLY A 23 -0.46 13.98 -7.86
C GLY A 23 -0.87 12.53 -8.08
N GLY A 24 -1.29 11.85 -7.03
CA GLY A 24 -1.77 10.48 -7.08
C GLY A 24 -3.03 10.31 -6.25
N LYS A 25 -3.22 9.10 -5.73
CA LYS A 25 -4.38 8.76 -4.91
C LYS A 25 -3.96 7.94 -3.70
N GLY A 26 -4.56 8.26 -2.54
CA GLY A 26 -4.48 7.42 -1.35
C GLY A 26 -5.70 6.53 -1.29
N ILE A 27 -5.52 5.28 -0.92
CA ILE A 27 -6.59 4.28 -0.86
C ILE A 27 -6.73 3.83 0.60
N TYR A 28 -7.95 3.97 1.12
CA TYR A 28 -8.25 3.77 2.54
C TYR A 28 -9.29 2.68 2.73
N ALA A 29 -9.10 1.87 3.77
CA ALA A 29 -10.13 0.96 4.25
C ALA A 29 -10.28 1.23 5.75
N ARG A 30 -11.51 1.34 6.22
CA ARG A 30 -11.81 1.66 7.63
C ARG A 30 -11.10 2.92 8.12
N GLY A 31 -10.94 3.91 7.23
CA GLY A 31 -10.27 5.16 7.56
C GLY A 31 -8.74 5.08 7.62
N ILE A 32 -8.15 3.94 7.28
CA ILE A 32 -6.70 3.72 7.34
C ILE A 32 -6.14 3.58 5.93
N ILE A 33 -5.12 4.37 5.60
CA ILE A 33 -4.47 4.29 4.29
C ILE A 33 -3.62 3.01 4.21
N PHE A 34 -3.87 2.20 3.19
CA PHE A 34 -3.15 0.95 3.01
C PHE A 34 -2.51 0.81 1.62
N ALA A 35 -2.79 1.73 0.71
CA ALA A 35 -2.24 1.68 -0.63
C ALA A 35 -2.18 3.08 -1.23
N LEU A 36 -1.34 3.23 -2.24
CA LEU A 36 -1.20 4.45 -3.03
C LEU A 36 -1.27 4.11 -4.51
N GLU A 37 -1.76 5.06 -5.30
CA GLU A 37 -1.62 4.99 -6.75
C GLU A 37 -0.91 6.26 -7.18
N LEU A 38 0.25 6.12 -7.83
CA LEU A 38 1.06 7.22 -8.32
C LEU A 38 1.41 6.97 -9.78
N ARG A 39 0.97 7.87 -10.66
CA ARG A 39 1.27 7.79 -12.09
C ARG A 39 0.92 6.45 -12.74
N GLY A 40 -0.22 5.88 -12.32
CA GLY A 40 -0.66 4.58 -12.82
C GLY A 40 -0.05 3.38 -12.12
N GLU A 41 0.86 3.60 -11.18
CA GLU A 41 1.48 2.51 -10.42
C GLU A 41 0.86 2.38 -9.05
N LEU A 42 0.40 1.18 -8.74
CA LEU A 42 -0.22 0.86 -7.46
C LEU A 42 0.84 0.36 -6.50
N MET A 43 0.82 0.87 -5.27
CA MET A 43 1.74 0.46 -4.21
C MET A 43 0.99 0.11 -2.94
N LEU A 44 1.48 -0.89 -2.23
CA LEU A 44 0.87 -1.42 -1.01
C LEU A 44 1.68 -1.02 0.22
N LYS A 45 0.98 -0.70 1.30
CA LYS A 45 1.60 -0.41 2.59
C LYS A 45 2.32 -1.65 3.12
N GLY A 46 3.50 -1.44 3.66
CA GLY A 46 4.24 -2.49 4.33
C GLY A 46 4.83 -1.98 5.63
N ASP A 47 5.32 -2.90 6.44
CA ASP A 47 6.02 -2.61 7.68
C ASP A 47 7.11 -3.66 7.88
N ASP A 48 7.78 -3.62 9.03
CA ASP A 48 8.88 -4.55 9.31
C ASP A 48 8.46 -6.02 9.22
N GLU A 49 7.22 -6.34 9.62
CA GLU A 49 6.74 -7.71 9.55
C GLU A 49 6.43 -8.17 8.13
N SER A 50 5.95 -7.30 7.26
CA SER A 50 5.54 -7.67 5.90
C SER A 50 6.62 -7.43 4.85
N ALA A 51 7.65 -6.63 5.16
CA ALA A 51 8.68 -6.27 4.19
C ALA A 51 9.34 -7.48 3.53
N ALA A 52 9.72 -8.47 4.33
CA ALA A 52 10.40 -9.67 3.81
C ALA A 52 9.47 -10.46 2.88
N LEU A 53 8.19 -10.58 3.23
CA LEU A 53 7.21 -11.27 2.38
C LEU A 53 7.03 -10.56 1.03
N LEU A 54 6.93 -9.22 1.07
CA LEU A 54 6.78 -8.43 -0.15
C LEU A 54 7.99 -8.57 -1.06
N GLU A 55 9.19 -8.44 -0.49
CA GLU A 55 10.44 -8.50 -1.26
C GLU A 55 10.69 -9.90 -1.81
N GLU A 56 10.36 -10.92 -1.05
CA GLU A 56 10.46 -12.31 -1.48
C GLU A 56 9.51 -12.60 -2.66
N ALA A 57 8.37 -11.92 -2.71
CA ALA A 57 7.43 -12.02 -3.81
C ALA A 57 7.80 -11.13 -5.00
N GLY A 58 8.94 -10.46 -4.96
CA GLY A 58 9.45 -9.63 -6.05
C GLY A 58 9.02 -8.17 -5.99
N ALA A 59 8.29 -7.75 -4.95
CA ALA A 59 7.90 -6.36 -4.80
C ALA A 59 9.12 -5.50 -4.49
N LYS A 60 9.08 -4.26 -4.95
CA LYS A 60 10.16 -3.30 -4.74
C LYS A 60 9.67 -2.17 -3.86
N ARG A 61 10.48 -1.81 -2.88
CA ARG A 61 10.17 -0.70 -1.99
C ARG A 61 10.30 0.62 -2.71
N TRP A 62 9.33 1.52 -2.50
CA TRP A 62 9.37 2.87 -3.05
C TRP A 62 10.42 3.69 -2.30
N ARG A 63 11.30 4.32 -3.08
CA ARG A 63 12.27 5.27 -2.57
C ARG A 63 12.22 6.52 -3.43
N TYR A 64 12.37 7.66 -2.81
CA TYR A 64 12.53 8.91 -3.55
C TYR A 64 13.77 9.65 -3.07
N GLU A 65 14.26 10.55 -3.90
CA GLU A 65 15.44 11.34 -3.59
C GLU A 65 15.06 12.47 -2.61
N GLY A 66 15.68 12.45 -1.43
CA GLY A 66 15.47 13.46 -0.42
C GLY A 66 16.29 14.72 -0.67
N ARG A 67 16.22 15.69 0.27
CA ARG A 67 16.84 17.00 0.13
C ARG A 67 18.33 17.00 -0.21
N ASN A 68 19.07 16.04 0.29
CA ASN A 68 20.52 15.97 0.10
C ASN A 68 20.93 14.94 -0.94
N GLY A 69 20.03 14.60 -1.86
CA GLY A 69 20.30 13.58 -2.85
C GLY A 69 20.32 12.16 -2.30
N LYS A 70 20.00 11.98 -1.02
CA LYS A 70 19.96 10.65 -0.38
C LYS A 70 18.59 10.00 -0.60
N PRO A 71 18.56 8.70 -0.94
CA PRO A 71 17.28 8.01 -1.07
C PRO A 71 16.53 7.93 0.25
N VAL A 72 15.23 8.21 0.21
CA VAL A 72 14.34 8.07 1.36
C VAL A 72 13.40 6.90 1.09
N ALA A 73 13.47 5.89 1.95
CA ALA A 73 12.60 4.71 1.83
C ALA A 73 11.22 5.02 2.40
N MET A 74 10.18 4.80 1.60
CA MET A 74 8.80 4.98 2.00
C MET A 74 8.22 3.64 2.44
N PRO A 75 7.19 3.63 3.31
CA PRO A 75 6.58 2.39 3.79
C PRO A 75 5.60 1.80 2.77
N TYR A 76 6.00 1.75 1.51
CA TYR A 76 5.18 1.25 0.41
C TYR A 76 6.02 0.43 -0.55
N TRP A 77 5.43 -0.63 -1.08
CA TRP A 77 6.06 -1.56 -2.04
C TRP A 77 5.16 -1.74 -3.24
N THR A 78 5.74 -2.02 -4.40
CA THR A 78 4.98 -2.34 -5.60
C THR A 78 4.13 -3.60 -5.34
N VAL A 79 3.04 -3.74 -6.11
CA VAL A 79 2.21 -4.95 -6.03
C VAL A 79 3.00 -6.12 -6.62
N PRO A 80 3.08 -7.26 -5.91
CA PRO A 80 3.72 -8.45 -6.49
C PRO A 80 3.06 -8.84 -7.81
N ASP A 81 3.87 -9.21 -8.80
CA ASP A 81 3.37 -9.56 -10.13
C ASP A 81 2.31 -10.66 -10.09
N GLU A 82 2.45 -11.62 -9.19
CA GLU A 82 1.49 -12.72 -9.04
C GLU A 82 0.07 -12.25 -8.73
N ALA A 83 -0.09 -11.05 -8.20
CA ALA A 83 -1.40 -10.51 -7.82
C ALA A 83 -2.08 -9.75 -8.97
N LEU A 84 -1.34 -9.35 -10.01
CA LEU A 84 -1.87 -8.48 -11.05
C LEU A 84 -2.99 -9.13 -11.88
N ASP A 85 -2.88 -10.43 -12.12
CA ASP A 85 -3.86 -11.17 -12.92
C ASP A 85 -4.63 -12.23 -12.12
N ASP A 86 -4.48 -12.22 -10.80
CA ASP A 86 -5.09 -13.24 -9.94
C ASP A 86 -5.83 -12.57 -8.79
N PRO A 87 -7.18 -12.53 -8.84
CA PRO A 87 -7.97 -11.89 -7.78
C PRO A 87 -7.76 -12.48 -6.39
N ASP A 88 -7.49 -13.77 -6.28
CA ASP A 88 -7.25 -14.41 -4.98
C ASP A 88 -5.92 -13.94 -4.40
N MET A 89 -4.90 -13.82 -5.23
CA MET A 89 -3.61 -13.31 -4.80
C MET A 89 -3.69 -11.82 -4.47
N MET A 90 -4.45 -11.04 -5.24
CA MET A 90 -4.68 -9.64 -4.91
C MET A 90 -5.39 -9.51 -3.55
N ALA A 91 -6.38 -10.34 -3.28
CA ALA A 91 -7.06 -10.35 -1.98
C ALA A 91 -6.09 -10.63 -0.83
N LYS A 92 -5.19 -11.60 -1.02
CA LYS A 92 -4.16 -11.93 -0.04
C LYS A 92 -3.25 -10.74 0.24
N TRP A 93 -2.69 -10.14 -0.80
CA TRP A 93 -1.76 -9.02 -0.65
C TRP A 93 -2.43 -7.76 -0.13
N ALA A 94 -3.69 -7.52 -0.53
CA ALA A 94 -4.48 -6.42 0.00
C ALA A 94 -4.68 -6.56 1.51
N ARG A 95 -4.98 -7.78 1.98
CA ARG A 95 -5.13 -8.05 3.42
C ARG A 95 -3.82 -7.85 4.16
N ILE A 96 -2.71 -8.32 3.60
CA ILE A 96 -1.38 -8.11 4.19
C ILE A 96 -1.09 -6.62 4.31
N ALA A 97 -1.42 -5.83 3.28
CA ALA A 97 -1.22 -4.39 3.29
C ALA A 97 -2.08 -3.69 4.35
N LEU A 98 -3.35 -4.08 4.45
CA LEU A 98 -4.25 -3.50 5.46
C LEU A 98 -3.78 -3.84 6.87
N ASP A 99 -3.37 -5.09 7.11
CA ASP A 99 -2.87 -5.50 8.42
C ASP A 99 -1.60 -4.72 8.80
N ALA A 100 -0.69 -4.50 7.84
CA ALA A 100 0.49 -3.67 8.07
C ALA A 100 0.10 -2.22 8.40
N ALA A 101 -0.87 -1.67 7.67
CA ALA A 101 -1.34 -0.32 7.90
C ALA A 101 -1.98 -0.16 9.29
N ILE A 102 -2.72 -1.17 9.72
CA ILE A 102 -3.32 -1.18 11.06
C ILE A 102 -2.22 -1.18 12.13
N ARG A 103 -1.20 -2.03 11.98
CA ARG A 103 -0.07 -2.07 12.94
C ARG A 103 0.66 -0.74 13.03
N VAL A 104 0.91 -0.10 11.88
CA VAL A 104 1.58 1.22 11.85
C VAL A 104 0.73 2.26 12.57
N THR A 105 -0.57 2.28 12.32
CA THR A 105 -1.49 3.22 12.97
C THR A 105 -1.54 3.00 14.49
N GLU A 106 -1.57 1.76 14.93
CA GLU A 106 -1.57 1.44 16.37
C GLU A 106 -0.28 1.90 17.05
N ARG A 107 0.86 1.76 16.39
CA ARG A 107 2.16 2.24 16.91
C ARG A 107 2.17 3.76 17.03
N GLU A 108 1.65 4.46 16.03
CA GLU A 108 1.57 5.92 16.06
C GLU A 108 0.70 6.42 17.23
N VAL A 109 -0.43 5.77 17.46
CA VAL A 109 -1.32 6.09 18.59
C VAL A 109 -0.61 5.84 19.93
N ALA A 110 0.09 4.71 20.04
CA ALA A 110 0.83 4.37 21.26
C ALA A 110 1.94 5.39 21.57
N GLN A 111 2.62 5.90 20.53
CA GLN A 111 3.70 6.87 20.70
C GLN A 111 3.22 8.26 21.12
N ARG A 112 1.95 8.56 20.91
CA ARG A 112 1.36 9.86 21.28
C ARG A 112 0.94 9.95 22.76
N ARG A 113 0.99 8.86 23.48
CA ARG A 113 0.60 8.81 24.90
C ARG A 113 1.72 9.23 25.83
#